data_1a93adc2e027cb660a93623fc7737da8
#
_entry.id   1a93adc2e027cb660a93623fc7737da8
#
_cell.length_a   1.000
_cell.length_b   1.000
_cell.length_c   1.000
_cell.angle_alpha   90.00
_cell.angle_beta   90.00
_cell.angle_gamma   90.00
#
_symmetry.space_group_name_H-M   'P 1'
#
loop_
_entity.id
_entity.type
_entity.pdbx_description
1 polymer ?
#
loop_
_entity_poly.entity_id
_entity_poly.type
_entity_poly.pdbx_seq_one_letter_code
_entity_poly.pdbx_strand_id
1 'polypeptide(L)'
;MDETTSSTTGGRWFEQLPVGLVIKHDLLRTITEADNEDFCAMTHNPQPLHLDAEFAATTVFGQRLVNSLLTLGLAVGVSVADTTLGTTVANLGFEETDFPAPVFLNDTLSFETEVAAARLSASKPATGIVTFEHRVHNQDGV
;
A
#
# COMPACT_ATOMS: atom_id res chain seq x y z
N MET A 1 -11.58 7.68 -21.68
CA MET A 1 -10.48 8.66 -21.45
C MET A 1 -9.86 8.32 -20.12
N ASP A 2 -8.67 7.77 -20.15
CA ASP A 2 -7.90 7.54 -18.93
C ASP A 2 -7.39 8.88 -18.43
N GLU A 3 -8.12 9.49 -17.51
CA GLU A 3 -7.57 10.60 -16.73
C GLU A 3 -6.59 10.01 -15.70
N THR A 4 -5.40 9.66 -16.17
CA THR A 4 -4.27 9.43 -15.28
C THR A 4 -3.83 10.81 -14.78
N THR A 5 -4.41 11.26 -13.69
CA THR A 5 -3.97 12.50 -13.06
C THR A 5 -2.65 12.25 -12.33
N SER A 6 -1.62 12.99 -12.74
CA SER A 6 -0.41 13.18 -11.96
C SER A 6 -0.77 13.65 -10.55
N SER A 7 0.00 13.18 -9.56
CA SER A 7 -0.18 13.50 -8.15
C SER A 7 -0.33 15.01 -7.93
N THR A 8 -1.47 15.42 -7.41
CA THR A 8 -1.66 16.77 -6.88
C THR A 8 -1.39 16.73 -5.38
N THR A 9 -0.50 17.58 -4.90
CA THR A 9 -0.21 17.72 -3.47
C THR A 9 -1.47 18.17 -2.72
N GLY A 10 -2.05 17.28 -1.91
CA GLY A 10 -3.19 17.57 -1.04
C GLY A 10 -4.27 16.51 -1.09
N GLY A 11 -5.00 16.38 0.03
CA GLY A 11 -6.11 15.45 0.14
C GLY A 11 -7.28 15.82 -0.73
N ARG A 12 -8.11 14.85 -1.01
CA ARG A 12 -9.34 14.97 -1.79
C ARG A 12 -10.54 14.76 -0.89
N TRP A 13 -11.61 15.49 -1.16
CA TRP A 13 -12.91 15.26 -0.54
C TRP A 13 -13.65 14.16 -1.30
N PHE A 14 -14.71 13.64 -0.71
CA PHE A 14 -15.54 12.58 -1.29
C PHE A 14 -15.93 12.86 -2.75
N GLU A 15 -16.32 14.08 -3.05
CA GLU A 15 -16.76 14.51 -4.39
C GLU A 15 -15.61 14.52 -5.42
N GLN A 16 -14.37 14.50 -4.95
CA GLN A 16 -13.16 14.47 -5.78
C GLN A 16 -12.59 13.07 -5.97
N LEU A 17 -13.31 12.06 -5.48
CA LEU A 17 -12.94 10.64 -5.54
C LEU A 17 -14.01 9.83 -6.30
N PRO A 18 -14.25 10.13 -7.59
CA PRO A 18 -15.24 9.39 -8.37
C PRO A 18 -14.77 7.95 -8.60
N VAL A 19 -15.71 7.03 -8.64
CA VAL A 19 -15.45 5.62 -8.97
C VAL A 19 -14.75 5.53 -10.33
N GLY A 20 -13.70 4.75 -10.41
CA GLY A 20 -12.88 4.57 -11.60
C GLY A 20 -11.68 5.51 -11.70
N LEU A 21 -11.56 6.50 -10.80
CA LEU A 21 -10.35 7.33 -10.73
C LEU A 21 -9.16 6.44 -10.38
N VAL A 22 -8.10 6.52 -11.19
CA VAL A 22 -6.83 5.84 -10.96
C VAL A 22 -5.74 6.86 -10.74
N ILE A 23 -5.02 6.76 -9.64
CA ILE A 23 -3.90 7.63 -9.28
C ILE A 23 -2.63 6.79 -9.25
N LYS A 24 -1.68 7.12 -10.12
CA LYS A 24 -0.32 6.61 -10.04
C LYS A 24 0.50 7.56 -9.18
N HIS A 25 0.98 7.05 -8.05
CA HIS A 25 1.75 7.87 -7.11
C HIS A 25 3.18 8.06 -7.62
N ASP A 26 3.70 9.28 -7.49
CA ASP A 26 5.06 9.60 -7.97
C ASP A 26 6.15 8.99 -7.08
N LEU A 27 5.82 8.69 -5.82
CA LEU A 27 6.77 8.15 -4.86
C LEU A 27 7.13 6.70 -5.21
N LEU A 28 8.43 6.46 -5.33
CA LEU A 28 9.01 5.11 -5.37
C LEU A 28 9.69 4.81 -4.04
N ARG A 29 9.64 3.58 -3.60
CA ARG A 29 10.28 3.18 -2.35
C ARG A 29 11.13 1.93 -2.55
N THR A 30 12.44 2.06 -2.34
CA THR A 30 13.34 0.91 -2.23
C THR A 30 13.32 0.41 -0.80
N ILE A 31 13.05 -0.87 -0.62
CA ILE A 31 12.97 -1.49 0.71
C ILE A 31 14.38 -1.89 1.14
N THR A 32 14.84 -1.31 2.23
CA THR A 32 16.14 -1.62 2.82
C THR A 32 16.04 -2.76 3.83
N GLU A 33 17.19 -3.38 4.14
CA GLU A 33 17.30 -4.35 5.23
C GLU A 33 16.81 -3.74 6.55
N ALA A 34 17.22 -2.51 6.85
CA ALA A 34 16.80 -1.80 8.07
C ALA A 34 15.29 -1.59 8.12
N ASP A 35 14.64 -1.24 7.02
CA ASP A 35 13.17 -1.10 6.96
C ASP A 35 12.48 -2.39 7.42
N ASN A 36 12.92 -3.52 6.89
CA ASN A 36 12.32 -4.82 7.19
C ASN A 36 12.59 -5.27 8.64
N GLU A 37 13.82 -5.11 9.11
CA GLU A 37 14.20 -5.45 10.49
C GLU A 37 13.47 -4.58 11.50
N ASP A 38 13.42 -3.27 11.30
CA ASP A 38 12.72 -2.33 12.18
C ASP A 38 11.22 -2.60 12.23
N PHE A 39 10.61 -2.90 11.09
CA PHE A 39 9.20 -3.26 11.03
C PHE A 39 8.91 -4.56 11.78
N CYS A 40 9.72 -5.60 11.58
CA CYS A 40 9.57 -6.85 12.31
C CYS A 40 9.77 -6.67 13.81
N ALA A 41 10.74 -5.85 14.22
CA ALA A 41 10.97 -5.53 15.63
C ALA A 41 9.77 -4.79 16.24
N MET A 42 9.26 -3.78 15.54
CA MET A 42 8.11 -2.98 16.00
C MET A 42 6.84 -3.82 16.15
N THR A 43 6.65 -4.79 15.27
CA THR A 43 5.46 -5.66 15.26
C THR A 43 5.63 -6.95 16.05
N HIS A 44 6.79 -7.13 16.69
CA HIS A 44 7.15 -8.34 17.43
C HIS A 44 7.09 -9.63 16.59
N ASN A 45 7.45 -9.54 15.32
CA ASN A 45 7.49 -10.68 14.40
C ASN A 45 8.91 -11.26 14.34
N PRO A 46 9.17 -12.44 14.95
CA PRO A 46 10.49 -13.05 14.98
C PRO A 46 10.74 -14.04 13.84
N GLN A 47 9.94 -14.01 12.78
CA GLN A 47 10.01 -15.01 11.71
C GLN A 47 11.37 -14.97 10.99
N PRO A 48 12.15 -16.06 11.04
CA PRO A 48 13.49 -16.10 10.44
C PRO A 48 13.49 -15.92 8.92
N LEU A 49 12.38 -16.19 8.24
CA LEU A 49 12.23 -15.92 6.82
C LEU A 49 12.49 -14.43 6.48
N HIS A 50 12.18 -13.52 7.39
CA HIS A 50 12.41 -12.11 7.22
C HIS A 50 13.77 -11.64 7.74
N LEU A 51 14.33 -12.33 8.75
CA LEU A 51 15.42 -11.81 9.58
C LEU A 51 16.74 -12.58 9.42
N ASP A 52 16.70 -13.84 9.01
CA ASP A 52 17.86 -14.73 8.96
C ASP A 52 18.15 -15.15 7.51
N ALA A 53 19.25 -14.63 6.96
CA ALA A 53 19.64 -14.89 5.59
C ALA A 53 20.00 -16.37 5.36
N GLU A 54 20.61 -17.05 6.33
CA GLU A 54 20.97 -18.46 6.23
C GLU A 54 19.72 -19.34 6.21
N PHE A 55 18.76 -19.05 7.10
CA PHE A 55 17.49 -19.74 7.10
C PHE A 55 16.72 -19.49 5.78
N ALA A 56 16.61 -18.24 5.36
CA ALA A 56 15.88 -17.87 4.15
C ALA A 56 16.46 -18.51 2.88
N ALA A 57 17.76 -18.70 2.82
CA ALA A 57 18.45 -19.39 1.71
C ALA A 57 18.00 -20.85 1.57
N THR A 58 17.52 -21.49 2.63
CA THR A 58 17.00 -22.88 2.60
C THR A 58 15.55 -22.96 2.13
N THR A 59 14.84 -21.86 2.03
CA THR A 59 13.45 -21.81 1.61
C THR A 59 13.30 -21.77 0.08
N VAL A 60 12.09 -21.95 -0.41
CA VAL A 60 11.77 -21.85 -1.84
C VAL A 60 12.10 -20.47 -2.42
N PHE A 61 12.22 -19.44 -1.59
CA PHE A 61 12.54 -18.08 -2.01
C PHE A 61 14.04 -17.82 -2.17
N GLY A 62 14.89 -18.60 -1.51
CA GLY A 62 16.35 -18.50 -1.60
C GLY A 62 16.96 -17.27 -0.95
N GLN A 63 16.14 -16.36 -0.41
CA GLN A 63 16.56 -15.12 0.23
C GLN A 63 15.48 -14.59 1.16
N ARG A 64 15.83 -13.62 2.01
CA ARG A 64 14.88 -13.04 2.96
C ARG A 64 13.74 -12.31 2.24
N LEU A 65 12.52 -12.56 2.70
CA LEU A 65 11.32 -11.82 2.29
C LEU A 65 11.13 -10.56 3.11
N VAL A 66 10.66 -9.52 2.47
CA VAL A 66 10.07 -8.36 3.14
C VAL A 66 8.77 -8.79 3.80
N ASN A 67 8.53 -8.34 5.02
CA ASN A 67 7.27 -8.57 5.71
C ASN A 67 6.12 -7.98 4.90
N SER A 68 5.13 -8.79 4.57
CA SER A 68 4.02 -8.39 3.71
C SER A 68 3.19 -7.23 4.29
N LEU A 69 3.12 -7.12 5.61
CA LEU A 69 2.41 -6.02 6.28
C LEU A 69 3.16 -4.69 6.16
N LEU A 70 4.48 -4.71 5.99
CA LEU A 70 5.24 -3.52 5.62
C LEU A 70 4.82 -3.02 4.23
N THR A 71 4.73 -3.92 3.27
CA THR A 71 4.26 -3.60 1.92
C THR A 71 2.84 -3.03 1.93
N LEU A 72 1.93 -3.66 2.68
CA LEU A 72 0.57 -3.16 2.85
C LEU A 72 0.54 -1.77 3.49
N GLY A 73 1.31 -1.57 4.55
CA GLY A 73 1.44 -0.27 5.22
C GLY A 73 1.94 0.82 4.28
N LEU A 74 2.91 0.50 3.43
CA LEU A 74 3.43 1.43 2.41
C LEU A 74 2.36 1.75 1.36
N ALA A 75 1.61 0.77 0.88
CA ALA A 75 0.55 0.99 -0.09
C ALA A 75 -0.47 2.00 0.42
N VAL A 76 -0.94 1.83 1.64
CA VAL A 76 -1.87 2.76 2.28
C VAL A 76 -1.20 4.10 2.56
N GLY A 77 -0.01 4.10 3.15
CA GLY A 77 0.69 5.32 3.55
C GLY A 77 1.04 6.23 2.37
N VAL A 78 1.56 5.67 1.29
CA VAL A 78 1.90 6.41 0.07
C VAL A 78 0.66 7.04 -0.57
N SER A 79 -0.47 6.36 -0.51
CA SER A 79 -1.72 6.86 -1.09
C SER A 79 -2.28 8.10 -0.39
N VAL A 80 -1.93 8.33 0.86
CA VAL A 80 -2.55 9.36 1.71
C VAL A 80 -2.40 10.76 1.12
N ALA A 81 -1.22 11.13 0.67
CA ALA A 81 -0.95 12.47 0.16
C ALA A 81 -1.84 12.84 -1.02
N ASP A 82 -2.20 11.88 -1.85
CA ASP A 82 -2.98 12.09 -3.08
C ASP A 82 -4.47 11.77 -2.91
N THR A 83 -4.87 11.20 -1.78
CA THR A 83 -6.26 10.77 -1.56
C THR A 83 -6.89 11.38 -0.32
N THR A 84 -6.40 11.06 0.85
CA THR A 84 -7.11 11.29 2.12
C THR A 84 -6.41 12.26 3.08
N LEU A 85 -5.34 12.92 2.65
CA LEU A 85 -4.59 13.82 3.52
C LEU A 85 -5.47 14.95 4.06
N GLY A 86 -5.73 14.93 5.36
CA GLY A 86 -6.54 15.92 6.04
C GLY A 86 -8.05 15.80 5.83
N THR A 87 -8.51 14.81 5.06
CA THR A 87 -9.94 14.62 4.75
C THR A 87 -10.53 13.33 5.30
N THR A 88 -9.69 12.37 5.69
CA THR A 88 -10.16 11.11 6.26
C THR A 88 -10.67 11.27 7.68
N VAL A 89 -11.69 10.49 8.01
CA VAL A 89 -12.19 10.35 9.38
C VAL A 89 -11.57 9.10 10.03
N ALA A 90 -11.64 7.96 9.34
CA ALA A 90 -11.12 6.69 9.83
C ALA A 90 -10.94 5.68 8.69
N ASN A 91 -10.03 4.73 8.89
CA ASN A 91 -9.99 3.50 8.11
C ASN A 91 -10.97 2.50 8.73
N LEU A 92 -11.94 2.04 7.96
CA LEU A 92 -12.95 1.10 8.43
C LEU A 92 -12.51 -0.36 8.32
N GLY A 93 -11.51 -0.66 7.52
CA GLY A 93 -11.01 -2.02 7.36
C GLY A 93 -10.54 -2.33 5.95
N PHE A 94 -10.25 -3.60 5.73
CA PHE A 94 -9.88 -4.17 4.44
C PHE A 94 -10.89 -5.25 4.08
N GLU A 95 -11.38 -5.24 2.84
CA GLU A 95 -12.28 -6.28 2.33
C GLU A 95 -11.49 -7.50 1.84
N GLU A 96 -10.39 -7.25 1.16
CA GLU A 96 -9.53 -8.27 0.59
C GLU A 96 -8.09 -7.76 0.56
N THR A 97 -7.14 -8.65 0.82
CA THR A 97 -5.71 -8.35 0.70
C THR A 97 -4.97 -9.59 0.22
N ASP A 98 -4.31 -9.49 -0.92
CA ASP A 98 -3.52 -10.54 -1.52
C ASP A 98 -2.07 -10.14 -1.66
N PHE A 99 -1.18 -11.10 -1.52
CA PHE A 99 0.25 -10.95 -1.76
C PHE A 99 0.70 -11.97 -2.83
N PRO A 100 0.39 -11.73 -4.11
CA PRO A 100 0.55 -12.71 -5.17
C PRO A 100 2.01 -12.98 -5.55
N ALA A 101 2.92 -12.07 -5.21
CA ALA A 101 4.34 -12.18 -5.48
C ALA A 101 5.16 -11.76 -4.26
N PRO A 102 6.33 -12.38 -4.04
CA PRO A 102 7.22 -11.99 -2.94
C PRO A 102 7.86 -10.63 -3.21
N VAL A 103 8.09 -9.88 -2.13
CA VAL A 103 8.94 -8.68 -2.14
C VAL A 103 10.25 -9.03 -1.44
N PHE A 104 11.36 -8.70 -2.08
CA PHE A 104 12.69 -8.95 -1.54
C PHE A 104 13.38 -7.65 -1.10
N LEU A 105 14.40 -7.79 -0.26
CA LEU A 105 15.25 -6.65 0.10
C LEU A 105 15.83 -6.02 -1.16
N ASN A 106 15.89 -4.70 -1.17
CA ASN A 106 16.33 -3.86 -2.28
C ASN A 106 15.39 -3.80 -3.49
N ASP A 107 14.23 -4.42 -3.43
CA ASP A 107 13.18 -4.16 -4.41
C ASP A 107 12.73 -2.70 -4.31
N THR A 108 12.47 -2.10 -5.46
CA THR A 108 11.91 -0.75 -5.57
C THR A 108 10.44 -0.86 -5.95
N LEU A 109 9.58 -0.39 -5.06
CA LEU A 109 8.13 -0.48 -5.21
C LEU A 109 7.55 0.79 -5.80
N SER A 110 6.59 0.62 -6.68
CA SER A 110 5.70 1.65 -7.20
C SER A 110 4.27 1.39 -6.74
N PHE A 111 3.46 2.44 -6.69
CA PHE A 111 2.16 2.39 -6.04
C PHE A 111 1.09 3.04 -6.91
N GLU A 112 -0.07 2.41 -6.96
CA GLU A 112 -1.24 2.89 -7.68
C GLU A 112 -2.48 2.70 -6.81
N THR A 113 -3.40 3.65 -6.87
CA THR A 113 -4.67 3.59 -6.14
C THR A 113 -5.82 3.87 -7.09
N GLU A 114 -6.82 3.00 -7.06
CA GLU A 114 -8.08 3.16 -7.79
C GLU A 114 -9.24 3.31 -6.83
N VAL A 115 -10.16 4.21 -7.14
CA VAL A 115 -11.45 4.29 -6.45
C VAL A 115 -12.35 3.20 -6.99
N ALA A 116 -12.48 2.12 -6.23
CA ALA A 116 -13.27 0.95 -6.63
C ALA A 116 -14.76 1.12 -6.35
N ALA A 117 -15.12 1.79 -5.25
CA ALA A 117 -16.49 2.07 -4.86
C ALA A 117 -16.57 3.35 -4.02
N ALA A 118 -17.71 4.02 -4.07
CA ALA A 118 -17.98 5.19 -3.26
C ALA A 118 -19.48 5.29 -2.99
N ARG A 119 -19.83 5.60 -1.75
CA ARG A 119 -21.22 5.82 -1.32
C ARG A 119 -21.30 6.76 -0.15
N LEU A 120 -22.40 7.44 0.01
CA LEU A 120 -22.66 8.19 1.25
C LEU A 120 -22.93 7.23 2.41
N SER A 121 -22.50 7.62 3.60
CA SER A 121 -22.76 6.86 4.81
C SER A 121 -24.25 6.92 5.16
N ALA A 122 -24.87 5.76 5.45
CA ALA A 122 -26.25 5.70 5.87
C ALA A 122 -26.49 6.29 7.28
N SER A 123 -25.48 6.16 8.16
CA SER A 123 -25.57 6.61 9.56
C SER A 123 -25.04 8.02 9.78
N LYS A 124 -24.17 8.51 8.88
CA LYS A 124 -23.52 9.83 8.96
C LYS A 124 -23.62 10.54 7.61
N PRO A 125 -24.75 11.17 7.27
CA PRO A 125 -25.04 11.65 5.92
C PRO A 125 -24.08 12.75 5.43
N ALA A 126 -23.29 13.37 6.31
CA ALA A 126 -22.25 14.34 5.94
C ALA A 126 -20.91 13.68 5.62
N THR A 127 -20.80 12.35 5.65
CA THR A 127 -19.60 11.60 5.34
C THR A 127 -19.82 10.61 4.22
N GLY A 128 -18.77 10.42 3.39
CA GLY A 128 -18.74 9.39 2.38
C GLY A 128 -17.86 8.20 2.79
N ILE A 129 -18.16 7.04 2.23
CA ILE A 129 -17.35 5.84 2.36
C ILE A 129 -16.78 5.54 0.98
N VAL A 130 -15.45 5.47 0.91
CA VAL A 130 -14.72 5.19 -0.32
C VAL A 130 -13.94 3.90 -0.15
N THR A 131 -14.07 3.01 -1.12
CA THR A 131 -13.27 1.79 -1.21
C THR A 131 -12.17 2.03 -2.22
N PHE A 132 -10.92 1.91 -1.77
CA PHE A 132 -9.75 1.99 -2.62
C PHE A 132 -9.21 0.59 -2.91
N GLU A 133 -8.78 0.37 -4.13
CA GLU A 133 -7.91 -0.74 -4.50
C GLU A 133 -6.49 -0.21 -4.67
N HIS A 134 -5.57 -0.69 -3.84
CA HIS A 134 -4.15 -0.37 -3.94
C HIS A 134 -3.41 -1.48 -4.68
N ARG A 135 -2.58 -1.12 -5.63
CA ARG A 135 -1.69 -2.05 -6.35
C ARG A 135 -0.25 -1.62 -6.14
N VAL A 136 0.57 -2.58 -5.82
CA VAL A 136 2.01 -2.39 -5.62
C VAL A 136 2.77 -3.28 -6.60
N HIS A 137 3.75 -2.70 -7.27
CA HIS A 137 4.60 -3.42 -8.23
C HIS A 137 6.06 -3.21 -7.88
N ASN A 138 6.88 -4.22 -8.13
CA ASN A 138 8.33 -4.09 -8.04
C ASN A 138 8.91 -3.43 -9.31
N GLN A 139 10.24 -3.33 -9.39
CA GLN A 139 10.94 -2.73 -10.54
C GLN A 139 10.71 -3.45 -11.87
N ASP A 140 10.30 -4.71 -11.84
CA ASP A 140 10.01 -5.53 -13.02
C ASP A 140 8.53 -5.50 -13.43
N GLY A 141 7.72 -4.72 -12.71
CA GLY A 141 6.28 -4.62 -12.96
C GLY A 141 5.45 -5.79 -12.41
N VAL A 142 6.02 -6.57 -11.49
CA VAL A 142 5.35 -7.72 -10.84
C VAL A 142 4.75 -7.33 -9.52
#